data_0269eae49538a6d7566698e80a01f48f
#
_entry.id   0269eae49538a6d7566698e80a01f48f
#
_cell.length_a   1.000
_cell.length_b   1.000
_cell.length_c   1.000
_cell.angle_alpha   90.00
_cell.angle_beta   90.00
_cell.angle_gamma   90.00
#
_symmetry.space_group_name_H-M   'P 1'
#
loop_
_entity.id
_entity.type
_entity.pdbx_description
1 polymer ?
#
loop_
_entity_poly.entity_id
_entity_poly.type
_entity_poly.pdbx_seq_one_letter_code
_entity_poly.pdbx_strand_id
1 'polypeptide(L)'
;RGITTQVRWQNYCLHIVLQAKTFPNPVTTLALIDRELIALDSFLIQKLVVQGQAGGSETYGWREEFELGVHAKTVASLPPIATENIVSPPPVQEFELNKSQSLPRLQHLSPTGERMGKRSALYRPCRQNLASSSTKPQPQAVTVEGWGAVFTGLVLAVLLFILGPLRLLFRGFLVLVHEVGHALTHWLFGRPAIPMIDFAFGGGITLSFEQSRLILGLIYLAIAYLIWLCRVYPRLQGILVLLSGLYSFCLFTSWNLILSTFMGHGMEILAIFICLYLSISGYFCRMGGDRAIYAMLGFFTLFSDLQFSWQLLYDLDFQSWYGEGKGGVIDNDLVILASDYFNTDLSTLVGFLMTGCIVAPILAFLLFRYEFWLRAGVGKLLMTN
;
A
#
# COMPACT_ATOMS: atom_id res chain seq x y z
N ARG A 1 -25.77 12.77 -16.60
CA ARG A 1 -25.76 14.21 -16.35
C ARG A 1 -27.06 14.57 -15.64
N GLY A 2 -27.00 15.12 -14.41
CA GLY A 2 -28.18 15.42 -13.57
C GLY A 2 -28.41 14.47 -12.39
N ILE A 3 -27.41 13.65 -12.04
CA ILE A 3 -27.41 12.85 -10.81
C ILE A 3 -26.55 13.59 -9.78
N THR A 4 -27.12 13.85 -8.62
CA THR A 4 -26.41 14.40 -7.46
C THR A 4 -26.05 13.24 -6.55
N THR A 5 -24.80 13.19 -6.09
CA THR A 5 -24.29 12.11 -5.24
C THR A 5 -24.03 12.64 -3.84
N GLN A 6 -24.59 12.00 -2.84
CA GLN A 6 -24.25 12.23 -1.44
C GLN A 6 -23.53 11.00 -0.91
N VAL A 7 -22.38 11.22 -0.28
CA VAL A 7 -21.54 10.14 0.25
C VAL A 7 -21.45 10.33 1.77
N ARG A 8 -21.74 9.27 2.52
CA ARG A 8 -21.60 9.22 3.98
C ARG A 8 -20.74 8.04 4.37
N TRP A 9 -19.83 8.27 5.27
CA TRP A 9 -18.98 7.25 5.88
C TRP A 9 -19.45 6.96 7.30
N GLN A 10 -19.76 5.71 7.61
CA GLN A 10 -20.16 5.31 8.95
C GLN A 10 -19.76 3.86 9.24
N ASN A 11 -18.98 3.63 10.29
CA ASN A 11 -18.60 2.28 10.76
C ASN A 11 -18.06 1.33 9.66
N TYR A 12 -17.03 1.76 8.91
CA TYR A 12 -16.44 1.00 7.78
C TYR A 12 -17.44 0.71 6.63
N CYS A 13 -18.60 1.35 6.65
CA CYS A 13 -19.59 1.27 5.60
C CYS A 13 -19.64 2.59 4.83
N LEU A 14 -19.49 2.52 3.51
CA LEU A 14 -19.65 3.65 2.61
C LEU A 14 -21.08 3.67 2.10
N HIS A 15 -21.82 4.71 2.44
CA HIS A 15 -23.18 4.96 1.96
C HIS A 15 -23.13 5.94 0.80
N ILE A 16 -23.62 5.54 -0.36
CA ILE A 16 -23.75 6.39 -1.55
C ILE A 16 -25.25 6.56 -1.85
N VAL A 17 -25.76 7.78 -1.76
CA VAL A 17 -27.11 8.13 -2.14
C VAL A 17 -27.07 8.89 -3.45
N LEU A 18 -27.76 8.39 -4.46
CA LEU A 18 -27.83 8.93 -5.80
C LEU A 18 -29.20 9.55 -6.00
N GLN A 19 -29.26 10.86 -6.20
CA GLN A 19 -30.48 11.60 -6.44
C GLN A 19 -30.55 12.08 -7.88
N ALA A 20 -31.65 11.79 -8.57
CA ALA A 20 -31.92 12.28 -9.92
C ALA A 20 -33.39 12.65 -10.09
N LYS A 21 -33.73 13.35 -11.17
CA LYS A 21 -35.14 13.69 -11.46
C LYS A 21 -36.04 12.46 -11.60
N THR A 22 -35.49 11.37 -12.11
CA THR A 22 -36.11 10.03 -12.18
C THR A 22 -35.18 9.05 -11.46
N PHE A 23 -35.72 7.92 -11.00
CA PHE A 23 -34.90 6.90 -10.34
C PHE A 23 -33.73 6.47 -11.23
N PRO A 24 -32.47 6.58 -10.74
CA PRO A 24 -31.31 6.10 -11.47
C PRO A 24 -31.45 4.61 -11.78
N ASN A 25 -31.06 4.19 -12.98
CA ASN A 25 -31.10 2.77 -13.35
C ASN A 25 -30.05 2.00 -12.53
N PRO A 26 -30.46 1.00 -11.72
CA PRO A 26 -29.54 0.30 -10.83
C PRO A 26 -28.41 -0.41 -11.60
N VAL A 27 -28.69 -1.08 -12.70
CA VAL A 27 -27.71 -1.89 -13.45
C VAL A 27 -26.56 -1.03 -14.00
N THR A 28 -26.88 0.06 -14.68
CA THR A 28 -25.84 0.95 -15.26
C THR A 28 -25.08 1.72 -14.20
N THR A 29 -25.75 2.09 -13.11
CA THR A 29 -25.16 2.87 -12.03
C THR A 29 -24.23 2.01 -11.18
N LEU A 30 -24.63 0.79 -10.85
CA LEU A 30 -23.82 -0.16 -10.09
C LEU A 30 -22.58 -0.59 -10.87
N ALA A 31 -22.69 -0.84 -12.18
CA ALA A 31 -21.55 -1.16 -13.04
C ALA A 31 -20.50 -0.01 -13.08
N LEU A 32 -20.95 1.24 -13.06
CA LEU A 32 -20.04 2.40 -12.99
C LEU A 32 -19.34 2.50 -11.63
N ILE A 33 -20.08 2.31 -10.54
CA ILE A 33 -19.55 2.38 -9.18
C ILE A 33 -18.58 1.25 -8.93
N ASP A 34 -18.89 0.03 -9.36
CA ASP A 34 -18.02 -1.15 -9.23
C ASP A 34 -16.67 -0.92 -9.92
N ARG A 35 -16.69 -0.40 -11.15
CA ARG A 35 -15.48 -0.05 -11.89
C ARG A 35 -14.60 0.99 -11.17
N GLU A 36 -15.20 2.03 -10.62
CA GLU A 36 -14.47 3.11 -9.94
C GLU A 36 -13.98 2.66 -8.54
N LEU A 37 -14.71 1.80 -7.85
CA LEU A 37 -14.32 1.25 -6.56
C LEU A 37 -13.20 0.23 -6.65
N ILE A 38 -13.19 -0.61 -7.69
CA ILE A 38 -12.06 -1.51 -7.97
C ILE A 38 -10.77 -0.70 -8.20
N ALA A 39 -10.89 0.49 -8.83
CA ALA A 39 -9.76 1.38 -9.06
C ALA A 39 -9.26 2.07 -7.78
N LEU A 40 -10.10 2.21 -6.74
CA LEU A 40 -9.75 2.89 -5.48
C LEU A 40 -9.00 2.00 -4.49
N ASP A 41 -9.00 0.67 -4.65
CA ASP A 41 -8.33 -0.34 -3.79
C ASP A 41 -8.34 0.04 -2.29
N SER A 42 -9.51 0.43 -1.79
CA SER A 42 -9.64 1.05 -0.47
C SER A 42 -9.83 0.00 0.63
N PHE A 43 -8.77 -0.30 1.35
CA PHE A 43 -8.74 -1.19 2.52
C PHE A 43 -9.67 -0.78 3.67
N LEU A 44 -10.23 0.42 3.62
CA LEU A 44 -11.04 0.99 4.69
C LEU A 44 -12.53 0.69 4.52
N ILE A 45 -12.97 0.26 3.32
CA ILE A 45 -14.36 0.00 3.02
C ILE A 45 -14.63 -1.50 3.13
N GLN A 46 -15.32 -1.91 4.19
CA GLN A 46 -15.74 -3.30 4.36
C GLN A 46 -17.12 -3.55 3.75
N LYS A 47 -17.96 -2.51 3.69
CA LYS A 47 -19.32 -2.60 3.18
C LYS A 47 -19.65 -1.34 2.38
N LEU A 48 -20.28 -1.54 1.24
CA LEU A 48 -20.83 -0.49 0.38
C LEU A 48 -22.35 -0.58 0.36
N VAL A 49 -23.03 0.52 0.59
CA VAL A 49 -24.48 0.64 0.44
C VAL A 49 -24.76 1.71 -0.60
N VAL A 50 -25.41 1.33 -1.70
CA VAL A 50 -25.80 2.24 -2.77
C VAL A 50 -27.33 2.34 -2.78
N GLN A 51 -27.85 3.58 -2.83
CA GLN A 51 -29.27 3.88 -2.80
C GLN A 51 -29.64 4.85 -3.93
N GLY A 52 -30.66 4.53 -4.68
CA GLY A 52 -31.22 5.40 -5.71
C GLY A 52 -32.48 6.10 -5.19
N GLN A 53 -32.50 7.45 -5.28
CA GLN A 53 -33.61 8.31 -4.84
C GLN A 53 -34.06 9.24 -5.96
N ALA A 54 -35.39 9.42 -6.12
CA ALA A 54 -35.94 10.45 -7.00
C ALA A 54 -35.93 11.79 -6.30
N GLY A 55 -35.61 12.86 -7.02
CA GLY A 55 -35.60 14.22 -6.45
C GLY A 55 -36.94 14.62 -5.85
N GLY A 56 -36.91 15.03 -4.57
CA GLY A 56 -38.14 15.41 -3.82
C GLY A 56 -38.86 14.27 -3.12
N SER A 57 -38.43 13.04 -3.22
CA SER A 57 -39.00 11.89 -2.50
C SER A 57 -38.15 11.54 -1.27
N GLU A 58 -38.78 11.30 -0.14
CA GLU A 58 -38.11 10.75 1.06
C GLU A 58 -37.90 9.22 1.00
N THR A 59 -38.47 8.57 -0.01
CA THR A 59 -38.39 7.12 -0.17
C THR A 59 -37.32 6.73 -1.18
N TYR A 60 -36.56 5.68 -0.86
CA TYR A 60 -35.57 5.10 -1.78
C TYR A 60 -36.30 4.20 -2.80
N GLY A 61 -35.95 4.33 -4.08
CA GLY A 61 -36.51 3.48 -5.14
C GLY A 61 -35.83 2.10 -5.17
N TRP A 62 -34.56 2.04 -4.86
CA TRP A 62 -33.79 0.80 -4.73
C TRP A 62 -32.61 1.00 -3.79
N ARG A 63 -32.12 -0.10 -3.24
CA ARG A 63 -30.96 -0.14 -2.34
C ARG A 63 -30.26 -1.47 -2.54
N GLU A 64 -28.94 -1.40 -2.75
CA GLU A 64 -28.05 -2.55 -2.89
C GLU A 64 -26.92 -2.46 -1.87
N GLU A 65 -26.51 -3.59 -1.33
CA GLU A 65 -25.46 -3.72 -0.34
C GLU A 65 -24.41 -4.71 -0.81
N PHE A 66 -23.14 -4.31 -0.77
CA PHE A 66 -21.98 -5.11 -1.18
C PHE A 66 -21.00 -5.26 -0.02
N GLU A 67 -20.55 -6.47 0.24
CA GLU A 67 -19.42 -6.75 1.13
C GLU A 67 -18.13 -6.80 0.31
N LEU A 68 -17.25 -5.82 0.43
CA LEU A 68 -16.05 -5.67 -0.38
C LEU A 68 -14.88 -6.59 0.06
N GLY A 69 -15.02 -7.30 1.21
CA GLY A 69 -13.96 -8.14 1.78
C GLY A 69 -13.82 -9.56 1.19
N VAL A 70 -14.75 -10.03 0.34
CA VAL A 70 -14.79 -11.45 -0.10
C VAL A 70 -14.86 -11.63 -1.62
N HIS A 71 -15.22 -10.63 -2.39
CA HIS A 71 -15.64 -10.80 -3.80
C HIS A 71 -14.63 -10.45 -4.88
N ALA A 72 -13.42 -10.01 -4.59
CA ALA A 72 -12.41 -9.79 -5.64
C ALA A 72 -12.00 -11.07 -6.42
N LYS A 73 -12.42 -12.26 -5.96
CA LYS A 73 -12.09 -13.54 -6.60
C LYS A 73 -13.20 -14.16 -7.48
N THR A 74 -14.45 -13.70 -7.38
CA THR A 74 -15.57 -14.38 -8.07
C THR A 74 -15.94 -13.75 -9.42
N VAL A 75 -15.53 -12.51 -9.68
CA VAL A 75 -15.82 -11.81 -10.95
C VAL A 75 -14.87 -12.24 -12.08
N ALA A 76 -13.76 -12.89 -11.79
CA ALA A 76 -12.81 -13.39 -12.81
C ALA A 76 -13.28 -14.66 -13.56
N SER A 77 -14.46 -15.19 -13.28
CA SER A 77 -14.97 -16.45 -13.88
C SER A 77 -16.18 -16.28 -14.80
N LEU A 78 -16.51 -15.07 -15.22
CA LEU A 78 -17.49 -14.87 -16.29
C LEU A 78 -16.80 -15.12 -17.65
N PRO A 79 -17.36 -15.98 -18.53
CA PRO A 79 -16.78 -16.24 -19.84
C PRO A 79 -16.77 -14.95 -20.68
N PRO A 80 -15.77 -14.76 -21.55
CA PRO A 80 -15.70 -13.58 -22.40
C PRO A 80 -16.93 -13.54 -23.30
N ILE A 81 -17.65 -12.42 -23.25
CA ILE A 81 -18.73 -12.12 -24.21
C ILE A 81 -18.06 -12.07 -25.58
N ALA A 82 -18.42 -13.01 -26.43
CA ALA A 82 -18.00 -13.05 -27.82
C ALA A 82 -18.36 -11.73 -28.50
N THR A 83 -17.37 -11.07 -29.04
CA THR A 83 -17.52 -9.91 -29.93
C THR A 83 -18.11 -10.41 -31.23
N GLU A 84 -19.43 -10.46 -31.30
CA GLU A 84 -20.13 -10.64 -32.56
C GLU A 84 -20.14 -9.32 -33.35
N ASN A 85 -19.78 -9.44 -34.57
CA ASN A 85 -19.68 -8.50 -35.67
C ASN A 85 -20.67 -7.33 -35.60
N ILE A 86 -20.12 -6.12 -35.58
CA ILE A 86 -20.86 -4.88 -35.84
C ILE A 86 -21.23 -4.86 -37.32
N VAL A 87 -22.45 -5.26 -37.59
CA VAL A 87 -23.12 -5.01 -38.89
C VAL A 87 -23.76 -3.63 -38.84
N SER A 88 -23.48 -2.82 -39.83
CA SER A 88 -24.00 -1.45 -40.01
C SER A 88 -25.52 -1.37 -39.93
N PRO A 89 -26.12 -0.32 -39.33
CA PRO A 89 -27.56 -0.21 -39.25
C PRO A 89 -28.17 0.10 -40.66
N PRO A 90 -29.34 -0.53 -41.00
CA PRO A 90 -30.09 -0.16 -42.18
C PRO A 90 -30.85 1.17 -42.00
N PRO A 91 -31.25 1.81 -43.10
CA PRO A 91 -31.81 3.17 -43.05
C PRO A 91 -33.19 3.22 -42.41
N VAL A 92 -33.42 4.34 -41.73
CA VAL A 92 -34.69 4.68 -41.06
C VAL A 92 -35.84 4.72 -42.06
N GLN A 93 -36.83 3.86 -41.88
CA GLN A 93 -38.16 4.02 -42.52
C GLN A 93 -39.10 4.69 -41.51
N GLU A 94 -39.64 5.84 -41.92
CA GLU A 94 -40.76 6.52 -41.27
C GLU A 94 -41.98 5.59 -41.25
N PHE A 95 -42.52 5.31 -40.06
CA PHE A 95 -43.78 4.64 -39.91
C PHE A 95 -44.83 5.60 -39.45
N GLU A 96 -45.82 5.84 -40.33
CA GLU A 96 -47.02 6.67 -40.09
C GLU A 96 -47.85 6.16 -38.92
N LEU A 97 -48.33 7.11 -38.13
CA LEU A 97 -49.23 6.94 -37.00
C LEU A 97 -50.64 6.63 -37.50
N ASN A 98 -51.06 5.37 -37.39
CA ASN A 98 -52.48 5.03 -37.61
C ASN A 98 -53.24 5.01 -36.27
N LYS A 99 -54.12 5.97 -36.13
CA LYS A 99 -55.11 6.10 -35.03
C LYS A 99 -56.16 5.02 -35.17
N SER A 100 -56.51 4.44 -34.08
CA SER A 100 -57.78 3.71 -33.85
C SER A 100 -57.64 2.26 -33.48
N GLN A 101 -57.50 1.99 -32.19
CA GLN A 101 -58.13 0.82 -31.61
C GLN A 101 -58.41 1.03 -30.12
N SER A 102 -59.69 0.86 -29.80
CA SER A 102 -60.37 1.07 -28.54
C SER A 102 -59.87 0.20 -27.37
N LEU A 103 -59.75 0.82 -26.20
CA LEU A 103 -59.49 0.19 -24.90
C LEU A 103 -60.65 -0.74 -24.46
N PRO A 104 -60.39 -1.94 -23.95
CA PRO A 104 -61.38 -2.72 -23.22
C PRO A 104 -61.53 -2.19 -21.77
N ARG A 105 -62.77 -2.00 -21.40
CA ARG A 105 -63.34 -1.59 -20.15
C ARG A 105 -62.93 -2.52 -18.99
N LEU A 106 -62.24 -2.01 -17.99
CA LEU A 106 -61.96 -2.72 -16.73
C LEU A 106 -63.25 -2.80 -15.90
N GLN A 107 -63.73 -4.02 -15.68
CA GLN A 107 -64.82 -4.34 -14.76
C GLN A 107 -64.38 -4.21 -13.32
N HIS A 108 -65.22 -3.59 -12.51
CA HIS A 108 -65.20 -3.50 -11.06
C HIS A 108 -65.10 -4.90 -10.43
N LEU A 109 -64.08 -5.13 -9.58
CA LEU A 109 -64.05 -6.16 -8.56
C LEU A 109 -63.93 -5.51 -7.20
N SER A 110 -64.94 -5.79 -6.36
CA SER A 110 -65.11 -5.33 -4.99
C SER A 110 -63.97 -5.74 -4.05
N PRO A 111 -63.71 -4.99 -2.98
CA PRO A 111 -62.71 -5.31 -2.00
C PRO A 111 -63.21 -6.31 -0.96
N THR A 112 -62.79 -7.56 -1.01
CA THR A 112 -62.88 -8.49 0.11
C THR A 112 -61.52 -8.47 0.84
N GLY A 113 -61.58 -8.00 2.09
CA GLY A 113 -60.44 -8.05 3.01
C GLY A 113 -60.03 -9.45 3.34
N GLU A 114 -58.78 -9.59 3.60
CA GLU A 114 -57.99 -10.65 4.23
C GLU A 114 -56.70 -10.94 3.46
N ARG A 115 -55.68 -10.33 3.92
CA ARG A 115 -54.29 -10.81 4.05
C ARG A 115 -53.29 -9.64 4.25
N MET A 116 -53.56 -8.91 5.31
CA MET A 116 -52.55 -8.04 5.90
C MET A 116 -51.87 -8.83 7.02
N GLY A 117 -50.86 -9.58 6.70
CA GLY A 117 -50.25 -10.40 7.74
C GLY A 117 -49.09 -11.26 7.27
N LYS A 118 -48.14 -10.80 6.47
CA LYS A 118 -46.85 -11.50 6.26
C LYS A 118 -45.76 -10.70 5.51
N ARG A 119 -45.79 -9.38 5.52
CA ARG A 119 -44.71 -8.57 4.91
C ARG A 119 -43.91 -7.71 5.90
N SER A 120 -44.07 -7.90 7.20
CA SER A 120 -43.29 -7.16 8.22
C SER A 120 -42.07 -7.95 8.77
N ALA A 121 -41.70 -9.08 8.16
CA ALA A 121 -40.59 -9.91 8.66
C ALA A 121 -39.22 -9.63 7.95
N LEU A 122 -39.13 -8.64 7.04
CA LEU A 122 -37.90 -8.35 6.28
C LEU A 122 -37.17 -7.07 6.75
N TYR A 123 -37.70 -6.38 7.74
CA TYR A 123 -37.00 -5.25 8.34
C TYR A 123 -36.36 -5.68 9.67
N ARG A 124 -35.27 -6.46 9.60
CA ARG A 124 -34.35 -6.59 10.74
C ARG A 124 -33.41 -5.38 10.69
N PRO A 125 -33.49 -4.47 11.67
CA PRO A 125 -32.50 -3.39 11.73
C PRO A 125 -31.12 -4.02 11.94
N CYS A 126 -30.14 -3.52 11.21
CA CYS A 126 -28.70 -3.90 11.25
C CYS A 126 -28.09 -3.92 12.68
N ARG A 127 -28.87 -3.59 13.69
CA ARG A 127 -28.48 -3.47 15.10
C ARG A 127 -28.44 -4.81 15.87
N GLN A 128 -29.00 -5.92 15.34
CA GLN A 128 -29.12 -7.16 16.11
C GLN A 128 -28.01 -8.19 15.83
N ASN A 129 -27.19 -8.04 14.78
CA ASN A 129 -26.13 -9.01 14.51
C ASN A 129 -24.72 -8.54 14.94
N LEU A 130 -24.57 -7.37 15.55
CA LEU A 130 -23.31 -6.87 16.10
C LEU A 130 -22.98 -7.41 17.51
N ALA A 131 -23.87 -8.20 18.12
CA ALA A 131 -23.74 -8.59 19.52
C ALA A 131 -23.28 -10.03 19.78
N SER A 132 -22.92 -10.83 18.77
CA SER A 132 -22.61 -12.24 19.04
C SER A 132 -21.49 -12.91 18.25
N SER A 133 -20.61 -12.20 17.58
CA SER A 133 -19.33 -12.81 17.21
C SER A 133 -18.18 -12.05 17.88
N SER A 134 -18.03 -12.28 19.16
CA SER A 134 -16.78 -12.06 19.88
C SER A 134 -15.72 -13.07 19.38
N THR A 135 -15.52 -13.15 18.06
CA THR A 135 -14.34 -13.83 17.52
C THR A 135 -13.14 -12.95 17.87
N LYS A 136 -12.37 -13.40 18.86
CA LYS A 136 -11.08 -12.79 19.18
C LYS A 136 -10.32 -12.64 17.86
N PRO A 137 -9.75 -11.45 17.58
CA PRO A 137 -8.99 -11.24 16.37
C PRO A 137 -7.90 -12.31 16.28
N GLN A 138 -7.95 -13.13 15.23
CA GLN A 138 -6.97 -14.19 15.04
C GLN A 138 -5.81 -13.65 14.17
N PRO A 139 -4.57 -14.12 14.43
CA PRO A 139 -3.43 -13.79 13.60
C PRO A 139 -3.68 -14.20 12.15
N GLN A 140 -3.39 -13.32 11.21
CA GLN A 140 -3.60 -13.56 9.78
C GLN A 140 -2.69 -14.71 9.29
N ALA A 141 -3.26 -15.71 8.60
CA ALA A 141 -2.51 -16.80 7.99
C ALA A 141 -2.05 -16.40 6.57
N VAL A 142 -0.83 -16.77 6.21
CA VAL A 142 -0.34 -16.60 4.83
C VAL A 142 -1.11 -17.53 3.91
N THR A 143 -1.62 -17.02 2.81
CA THR A 143 -2.33 -17.82 1.80
C THR A 143 -1.39 -18.81 1.09
N VAL A 144 -1.94 -19.86 0.51
CA VAL A 144 -1.16 -20.83 -0.31
C VAL A 144 -0.44 -20.11 -1.46
N GLU A 145 -1.11 -19.14 -2.08
CA GLU A 145 -0.51 -18.29 -3.12
C GLU A 145 0.65 -17.45 -2.59
N GLY A 146 0.51 -16.93 -1.36
CA GLY A 146 1.58 -16.20 -0.68
C GLY A 146 2.82 -17.05 -0.46
N TRP A 147 2.65 -18.25 0.07
CA TRP A 147 3.76 -19.20 0.24
C TRP A 147 4.35 -19.63 -1.10
N GLY A 148 3.52 -19.89 -2.12
CA GLY A 148 3.99 -20.19 -3.47
C GLY A 148 4.83 -19.06 -4.07
N ALA A 149 4.40 -17.82 -3.90
CA ALA A 149 5.15 -16.65 -4.37
C ALA A 149 6.49 -16.48 -3.63
N VAL A 150 6.50 -16.62 -2.30
CA VAL A 150 7.73 -16.55 -1.49
C VAL A 150 8.70 -17.64 -1.92
N PHE A 151 8.24 -18.88 -2.09
CA PHE A 151 9.09 -19.98 -2.54
C PHE A 151 9.63 -19.78 -3.96
N THR A 152 8.77 -19.36 -4.89
CA THR A 152 9.18 -19.04 -6.27
C THR A 152 10.21 -17.92 -6.29
N GLY A 153 9.98 -16.85 -5.53
CA GLY A 153 10.92 -15.74 -5.41
C GLY A 153 12.24 -16.14 -4.79
N LEU A 154 12.24 -17.03 -3.78
CA LEU A 154 13.44 -17.59 -3.19
C LEU A 154 14.27 -18.37 -4.22
N VAL A 155 13.62 -19.25 -5.00
CA VAL A 155 14.29 -20.02 -6.07
C VAL A 155 14.89 -19.09 -7.12
N LEU A 156 14.12 -18.08 -7.56
CA LEU A 156 14.61 -17.07 -8.51
C LEU A 156 15.78 -16.27 -7.95
N ALA A 157 15.74 -15.87 -6.69
CA ALA A 157 16.86 -15.17 -6.03
C ALA A 157 18.14 -16.03 -5.98
N VAL A 158 18.01 -17.32 -5.65
CA VAL A 158 19.15 -18.25 -5.66
C VAL A 158 19.72 -18.41 -7.07
N LEU A 159 18.87 -18.55 -8.09
CA LEU A 159 19.32 -18.62 -9.49
C LEU A 159 20.05 -17.34 -9.90
N LEU A 160 19.51 -16.16 -9.59
CA LEU A 160 20.17 -14.87 -9.86
C LEU A 160 21.51 -14.76 -9.14
N PHE A 161 21.57 -15.25 -7.92
CA PHE A 161 22.80 -15.19 -7.11
C PHE A 161 23.92 -16.08 -7.65
N ILE A 162 23.57 -17.23 -8.25
CA ILE A 162 24.53 -18.18 -8.85
C ILE A 162 24.94 -17.74 -10.27
N LEU A 163 24.01 -17.14 -11.05
CA LEU A 163 24.27 -16.74 -12.43
C LEU A 163 25.05 -15.43 -12.50
N GLY A 164 26.37 -15.50 -12.68
CA GLY A 164 27.30 -14.38 -12.63
C GLY A 164 26.88 -13.11 -13.39
N PRO A 165 26.51 -13.17 -14.70
CA PRO A 165 26.11 -11.98 -15.47
C PRO A 165 24.84 -11.31 -14.92
N LEU A 166 23.83 -12.09 -14.53
CA LEU A 166 22.60 -11.57 -13.94
C LEU A 166 22.86 -11.01 -12.55
N ARG A 167 23.66 -11.68 -11.77
CA ARG A 167 24.10 -11.19 -10.46
C ARG A 167 24.75 -9.80 -10.58
N LEU A 168 25.63 -9.60 -11.55
CA LEU A 168 26.29 -8.31 -11.76
C LEU A 168 25.27 -7.20 -12.07
N LEU A 169 24.29 -7.48 -12.94
CA LEU A 169 23.22 -6.53 -13.26
C LEU A 169 22.40 -6.14 -12.03
N PHE A 170 21.97 -7.15 -11.23
CA PHE A 170 21.18 -6.90 -10.03
C PHE A 170 22.00 -6.27 -8.89
N ARG A 171 23.30 -6.52 -8.85
CA ARG A 171 24.21 -5.82 -7.93
C ARG A 171 24.26 -4.31 -8.23
N GLY A 172 24.28 -3.91 -9.51
CA GLY A 172 24.19 -2.49 -9.88
C GLY A 172 22.89 -1.84 -9.41
N PHE A 173 21.75 -2.56 -9.50
CA PHE A 173 20.50 -2.10 -8.92
C PHE A 173 20.57 -1.96 -7.39
N LEU A 174 21.20 -2.92 -6.70
CA LEU A 174 21.36 -2.88 -5.24
C LEU A 174 22.22 -1.68 -4.81
N VAL A 175 23.33 -1.42 -5.51
CA VAL A 175 24.15 -0.22 -5.31
C VAL A 175 23.30 1.05 -5.46
N LEU A 176 22.42 1.12 -6.46
CA LEU A 176 21.53 2.28 -6.62
C LEU A 176 20.57 2.42 -5.43
N VAL A 177 20.00 1.34 -4.92
CA VAL A 177 19.14 1.35 -3.71
C VAL A 177 19.91 1.89 -2.51
N HIS A 178 21.15 1.46 -2.34
CA HIS A 178 22.07 1.93 -1.30
C HIS A 178 22.29 3.45 -1.39
N GLU A 179 22.71 3.95 -2.56
CA GLU A 179 22.96 5.37 -2.76
C GLU A 179 21.70 6.23 -2.63
N VAL A 180 20.55 5.71 -3.02
CA VAL A 180 19.25 6.36 -2.80
C VAL A 180 18.98 6.50 -1.30
N GLY A 181 19.40 5.53 -0.46
CA GLY A 181 19.32 5.62 1.00
C GLY A 181 20.06 6.83 1.56
N HIS A 182 21.31 7.00 1.15
CA HIS A 182 22.11 8.18 1.48
C HIS A 182 21.44 9.46 1.00
N ALA A 183 21.08 9.52 -0.28
CA ALA A 183 20.52 10.71 -0.89
C ALA A 183 19.21 11.15 -0.23
N LEU A 184 18.27 10.24 0.03
CA LEU A 184 17.02 10.55 0.70
C LEU A 184 17.24 11.09 2.11
N THR A 185 18.20 10.53 2.84
CA THR A 185 18.50 10.96 4.20
C THR A 185 19.18 12.34 4.20
N HIS A 186 20.07 12.59 3.27
CA HIS A 186 20.64 13.92 3.05
C HIS A 186 19.55 14.96 2.74
N TRP A 187 18.64 14.66 1.81
CA TRP A 187 17.49 15.52 1.50
C TRP A 187 16.62 15.77 2.73
N LEU A 188 16.36 14.73 3.53
CA LEU A 188 15.59 14.86 4.76
C LEU A 188 16.23 15.83 5.75
N PHE A 189 17.57 15.90 5.79
CA PHE A 189 18.32 16.86 6.62
C PHE A 189 18.68 18.18 5.90
N GLY A 190 17.97 18.47 4.79
CA GLY A 190 18.11 19.74 4.08
C GLY A 190 19.37 19.86 3.21
N ARG A 191 20.06 18.77 2.94
CA ARG A 191 21.22 18.72 2.05
C ARG A 191 20.80 18.09 0.72
N PRO A 192 20.73 18.87 -0.39
CA PRO A 192 20.52 18.28 -1.70
C PRO A 192 21.57 17.20 -1.97
N ALA A 193 21.17 16.07 -2.51
CA ALA A 193 22.10 14.99 -2.82
C ALA A 193 21.67 14.24 -4.08
N ILE A 194 22.63 13.72 -4.83
CA ILE A 194 22.43 13.00 -6.08
C ILE A 194 23.11 11.63 -5.96
N PRO A 195 22.35 10.53 -6.00
CA PRO A 195 22.93 9.19 -6.01
C PRO A 195 23.50 8.88 -7.41
N MET A 196 24.67 8.28 -7.45
CA MET A 196 25.36 7.92 -8.70
C MET A 196 25.95 6.52 -8.56
N ILE A 197 26.00 5.79 -9.69
CA ILE A 197 26.73 4.52 -9.77
C ILE A 197 28.15 4.84 -10.25
N ASP A 198 29.12 4.36 -9.51
CA ASP A 198 30.52 4.46 -9.87
C ASP A 198 30.97 3.22 -10.64
N PHE A 199 31.16 3.40 -11.95
CA PHE A 199 31.61 2.31 -12.81
C PHE A 199 33.11 2.08 -12.74
N ALA A 200 33.90 3.01 -12.18
CA ALA A 200 35.36 2.88 -12.11
C ALA A 200 35.78 1.97 -10.95
N PHE A 201 35.15 2.09 -9.81
CA PHE A 201 35.44 1.29 -8.60
C PHE A 201 34.38 0.22 -8.31
N GLY A 202 33.33 0.13 -9.14
CA GLY A 202 32.29 -0.90 -9.04
C GLY A 202 31.34 -0.75 -7.85
N GLY A 203 31.17 0.47 -7.34
CA GLY A 203 30.29 0.84 -6.23
C GLY A 203 29.32 1.95 -6.59
N GLY A 204 28.95 2.74 -5.60
CA GLY A 204 28.17 3.95 -5.75
C GLY A 204 28.81 5.12 -5.01
N ILE A 205 28.36 6.30 -5.32
CA ILE A 205 28.74 7.55 -4.66
C ILE A 205 27.52 8.44 -4.58
N THR A 206 27.25 8.99 -3.41
CA THR A 206 26.23 10.03 -3.25
C THR A 206 26.90 11.39 -3.10
N LEU A 207 26.73 12.24 -4.09
CA LEU A 207 27.19 13.63 -4.02
C LEU A 207 26.20 14.45 -3.20
N SER A 208 26.62 14.90 -2.02
CA SER A 208 25.83 15.78 -1.18
C SER A 208 26.35 17.21 -1.23
N PHE A 209 25.43 18.17 -1.21
CA PHE A 209 25.73 19.60 -1.21
C PHE A 209 25.56 20.20 0.20
N GLU A 210 25.92 21.46 0.33
CA GLU A 210 25.73 22.19 1.60
C GLU A 210 24.25 22.25 2.01
N GLN A 211 24.04 22.37 3.32
CA GLN A 211 22.69 22.41 3.88
C GLN A 211 21.95 23.69 3.46
N SER A 212 20.81 23.52 2.83
CA SER A 212 19.96 24.61 2.33
C SER A 212 18.92 25.01 3.38
N ARG A 213 18.97 26.26 3.82
CA ARG A 213 17.97 26.83 4.74
C ARG A 213 16.56 26.84 4.15
N LEU A 214 16.45 26.96 2.83
CA LEU A 214 15.15 26.93 2.13
C LEU A 214 14.52 25.54 2.24
N ILE A 215 15.28 24.46 1.98
CA ILE A 215 14.80 23.09 2.09
C ILE A 215 14.37 22.77 3.52
N LEU A 216 15.19 23.16 4.50
CA LEU A 216 14.83 23.00 5.91
C LEU A 216 13.57 23.76 6.28
N GLY A 217 13.41 24.98 5.79
CA GLY A 217 12.19 25.77 5.99
C GLY A 217 10.95 25.07 5.42
N LEU A 218 11.08 24.49 4.23
CA LEU A 218 9.98 23.73 3.60
C LEU A 218 9.65 22.46 4.39
N ILE A 219 10.66 21.75 4.90
CA ILE A 219 10.45 20.54 5.73
C ILE A 219 9.71 20.92 7.03
N TYR A 220 10.16 21.95 7.75
CA TYR A 220 9.48 22.40 8.94
C TYR A 220 8.05 22.92 8.67
N LEU A 221 7.87 23.59 7.53
CA LEU A 221 6.52 24.00 7.10
C LEU A 221 5.61 22.78 6.86
N ALA A 222 6.14 21.75 6.20
CA ALA A 222 5.41 20.49 5.98
C ALA A 222 5.09 19.79 7.31
N ILE A 223 6.03 19.72 8.24
CA ILE A 223 5.82 19.16 9.58
C ILE A 223 4.74 19.96 10.33
N ALA A 224 4.83 21.29 10.33
CA ALA A 224 3.85 22.16 10.98
C ALA A 224 2.46 22.00 10.37
N TYR A 225 2.38 21.88 9.05
CA TYR A 225 1.13 21.61 8.33
C TYR A 225 0.52 20.24 8.70
N LEU A 226 1.34 19.18 8.78
CA LEU A 226 0.88 17.85 9.21
C LEU A 226 0.36 17.88 10.65
N ILE A 227 1.06 18.55 11.58
CA ILE A 227 0.61 18.73 12.97
C ILE A 227 -0.71 19.48 13.01
N TRP A 228 -0.86 20.54 12.20
CA TRP A 228 -2.10 21.32 12.11
C TRP A 228 -3.24 20.47 11.51
N LEU A 229 -2.97 19.67 10.49
CA LEU A 229 -3.96 18.78 9.89
C LEU A 229 -4.49 17.74 10.88
N CYS A 230 -3.57 17.23 11.73
CA CYS A 230 -3.90 16.24 12.77
C CYS A 230 -4.48 16.83 14.06
N ARG A 231 -4.82 18.14 14.10
CA ARG A 231 -5.36 18.82 15.31
C ARG A 231 -6.65 18.20 15.87
N VAL A 232 -7.41 17.50 15.04
CA VAL A 232 -8.63 16.80 15.44
C VAL A 232 -8.31 15.49 16.20
N TYR A 233 -7.07 15.00 16.09
CA TYR A 233 -6.60 13.74 16.70
C TYR A 233 -5.47 14.02 17.68
N PRO A 234 -5.76 14.40 18.96
CA PRO A 234 -4.75 14.91 19.89
C PRO A 234 -3.62 13.93 20.18
N ARG A 235 -3.90 12.62 20.19
CA ARG A 235 -2.87 11.59 20.38
C ARG A 235 -1.90 11.51 19.18
N LEU A 236 -2.45 11.52 17.95
CA LEU A 236 -1.63 11.53 16.74
C LEU A 236 -0.82 12.83 16.65
N GLN A 237 -1.44 13.95 16.99
CA GLN A 237 -0.74 15.24 17.09
C GLN A 237 0.41 15.19 18.08
N GLY A 238 0.21 14.60 19.28
CA GLY A 238 1.27 14.42 20.28
C GLY A 238 2.42 13.56 19.77
N ILE A 239 2.13 12.47 19.05
CA ILE A 239 3.17 11.64 18.40
C ILE A 239 3.93 12.44 17.35
N LEU A 240 3.25 13.21 16.49
CA LEU A 240 3.90 14.03 15.48
C LEU A 240 4.80 15.11 16.09
N VAL A 241 4.38 15.74 17.19
CA VAL A 241 5.20 16.70 17.93
C VAL A 241 6.45 16.03 18.51
N LEU A 242 6.31 14.84 19.11
CA LEU A 242 7.44 14.07 19.62
C LEU A 242 8.42 13.67 18.49
N LEU A 243 7.93 13.19 17.37
CA LEU A 243 8.74 12.84 16.20
C LEU A 243 9.43 14.09 15.62
N SER A 244 8.76 15.24 15.62
CA SER A 244 9.37 16.52 15.21
C SER A 244 10.50 16.96 16.13
N GLY A 245 10.34 16.74 17.44
CA GLY A 245 11.40 16.96 18.42
C GLY A 245 12.60 16.06 18.18
N LEU A 246 12.37 14.75 17.94
CA LEU A 246 13.43 13.79 17.62
C LEU A 246 14.13 14.15 16.31
N TYR A 247 13.38 14.51 15.27
CA TYR A 247 13.93 14.99 14.00
C TYR A 247 14.83 16.23 14.21
N SER A 248 14.37 17.21 14.99
CA SER A 248 15.15 18.40 15.29
C SER A 248 16.41 18.06 16.09
N PHE A 249 16.32 17.14 17.05
CA PHE A 249 17.49 16.64 17.78
C PHE A 249 18.52 16.03 16.80
N CYS A 250 18.10 15.14 15.92
CA CYS A 250 18.99 14.56 14.92
C CYS A 250 19.58 15.64 14.00
N LEU A 251 18.77 16.61 13.55
CA LEU A 251 19.21 17.67 12.65
C LEU A 251 20.32 18.54 13.23
N PHE A 252 20.23 18.90 14.52
CA PHE A 252 21.17 19.83 15.20
C PHE A 252 22.32 19.12 15.91
N THR A 253 22.43 17.81 15.78
CA THR A 253 23.52 16.99 16.35
C THR A 253 24.25 16.23 15.25
N SER A 254 25.31 15.50 15.59
CA SER A 254 26.02 14.60 14.65
C SER A 254 25.15 13.44 14.12
N TRP A 255 23.98 13.20 14.71
CA TRP A 255 23.07 12.14 14.29
C TRP A 255 22.58 12.30 12.85
N ASN A 256 22.51 13.53 12.32
CA ASN A 256 22.17 13.71 10.89
C ASN A 256 23.23 13.07 9.97
N LEU A 257 24.51 13.16 10.30
CA LEU A 257 25.60 12.56 9.53
C LEU A 257 25.65 11.05 9.73
N ILE A 258 25.55 10.60 10.99
CA ILE A 258 25.50 9.16 11.32
C ILE A 258 24.37 8.47 10.55
N LEU A 259 23.15 9.02 10.59
CA LEU A 259 22.01 8.48 9.88
C LEU A 259 22.21 8.53 8.37
N SER A 260 22.75 9.62 7.82
CA SER A 260 23.01 9.74 6.39
C SER A 260 24.04 8.70 5.93
N THR A 261 25.09 8.44 6.70
CA THR A 261 26.10 7.42 6.38
C THR A 261 25.54 6.00 6.55
N PHE A 262 24.74 5.74 7.59
CA PHE A 262 24.16 4.42 7.82
C PHE A 262 23.08 4.05 6.80
N MET A 263 22.34 5.03 6.28
CA MET A 263 21.10 4.76 5.50
C MET A 263 21.35 4.19 4.11
N GLY A 264 22.56 4.08 3.62
CA GLY A 264 22.87 3.21 2.49
C GLY A 264 22.47 1.76 2.83
N HIS A 265 23.10 1.19 3.83
CA HIS A 265 22.75 -0.16 4.32
C HIS A 265 21.36 -0.21 4.98
N GLY A 266 20.93 0.87 5.62
CA GLY A 266 19.58 0.99 6.18
C GLY A 266 18.49 0.86 5.12
N MET A 267 18.71 1.39 3.90
CA MET A 267 17.78 1.25 2.78
C MET A 267 17.76 -0.17 2.23
N GLU A 268 18.89 -0.88 2.22
CA GLU A 268 18.95 -2.29 1.85
C GLU A 268 18.13 -3.16 2.81
N ILE A 269 18.30 -2.98 4.13
CA ILE A 269 17.48 -3.65 5.16
C ILE A 269 16.00 -3.31 5.00
N LEU A 270 15.68 -2.05 4.73
CA LEU A 270 14.30 -1.62 4.48
C LEU A 270 13.73 -2.25 3.20
N ALA A 271 14.52 -2.38 2.14
CA ALA A 271 14.13 -3.04 0.90
C ALA A 271 13.84 -4.53 1.13
N ILE A 272 14.67 -5.25 1.90
CA ILE A 272 14.39 -6.64 2.32
C ILE A 272 13.03 -6.71 3.01
N PHE A 273 12.81 -5.86 4.01
CA PHE A 273 11.57 -5.83 4.79
C PHE A 273 10.34 -5.54 3.91
N ILE A 274 10.38 -4.46 3.11
CA ILE A 274 9.25 -4.04 2.27
C ILE A 274 8.96 -5.09 1.20
N CYS A 275 9.96 -5.56 0.48
CA CYS A 275 9.78 -6.53 -0.60
C CYS A 275 9.17 -7.84 -0.09
N LEU A 276 9.66 -8.38 1.02
CA LEU A 276 9.10 -9.60 1.60
C LEU A 276 7.69 -9.38 2.16
N TYR A 277 7.43 -8.23 2.79
CA TYR A 277 6.08 -7.88 3.24
C TYR A 277 5.10 -7.79 2.08
N LEU A 278 5.46 -7.11 0.97
CA LEU A 278 4.61 -7.00 -0.22
C LEU A 278 4.36 -8.37 -0.87
N SER A 279 5.37 -9.23 -0.92
CA SER A 279 5.22 -10.61 -1.41
C SER A 279 4.20 -11.40 -0.59
N ILE A 280 4.32 -11.36 0.74
CA ILE A 280 3.44 -12.11 1.65
C ILE A 280 2.02 -11.55 1.63
N SER A 281 1.87 -10.23 1.73
CA SER A 281 0.57 -9.55 1.79
C SER A 281 -0.15 -9.51 0.44
N GLY A 282 0.59 -9.43 -0.67
CA GLY A 282 0.05 -9.22 -2.01
C GLY A 282 -0.37 -7.77 -2.28
N TYR A 283 -0.03 -6.82 -1.39
CA TYR A 283 -0.31 -5.41 -1.63
C TYR A 283 0.48 -4.90 -2.83
N PHE A 284 -0.12 -4.00 -3.60
CA PHE A 284 0.42 -3.43 -4.84
C PHE A 284 0.73 -4.44 -5.95
N CYS A 285 0.29 -5.70 -5.81
CA CYS A 285 0.45 -6.73 -6.83
C CYS A 285 -0.75 -6.69 -7.78
N ARG A 286 -0.50 -6.40 -9.06
CA ARG A 286 -1.53 -6.36 -10.11
C ARG A 286 -1.56 -7.63 -10.94
N MET A 287 -0.40 -8.25 -11.12
CA MET A 287 -0.23 -9.50 -11.88
C MET A 287 0.18 -10.64 -10.95
N GLY A 288 -0.14 -11.88 -11.33
CA GLY A 288 0.18 -13.06 -10.51
C GLY A 288 1.68 -13.26 -10.23
N GLY A 289 2.55 -12.71 -11.09
CA GLY A 289 3.99 -12.77 -10.92
C GLY A 289 4.60 -11.72 -9.98
N ASP A 290 3.91 -10.60 -9.73
CA ASP A 290 4.45 -9.46 -8.98
C ASP A 290 4.93 -9.88 -7.58
N ARG A 291 4.16 -10.72 -6.90
CA ARG A 291 4.51 -11.24 -5.57
C ARG A 291 5.83 -12.02 -5.57
N ALA A 292 6.07 -12.83 -6.61
CA ALA A 292 7.30 -13.60 -6.73
C ALA A 292 8.50 -12.68 -7.04
N ILE A 293 8.28 -11.62 -7.83
CA ILE A 293 9.32 -10.62 -8.12
C ILE A 293 9.71 -9.87 -6.83
N TYR A 294 8.72 -9.43 -6.02
CA TYR A 294 9.05 -8.82 -4.72
C TYR A 294 9.82 -9.78 -3.82
N ALA A 295 9.41 -11.04 -3.70
CA ALA A 295 10.17 -12.02 -2.93
C ALA A 295 11.59 -12.21 -3.47
N MET A 296 11.75 -12.31 -4.78
CA MET A 296 13.05 -12.44 -5.45
C MET A 296 13.97 -11.26 -5.11
N LEU A 297 13.48 -10.03 -5.21
CA LEU A 297 14.26 -8.84 -4.87
C LEU A 297 14.64 -8.82 -3.38
N GLY A 298 13.70 -9.11 -2.49
CA GLY A 298 13.97 -9.16 -1.06
C GLY A 298 15.00 -10.21 -0.67
N PHE A 299 14.91 -11.43 -1.21
CA PHE A 299 15.90 -12.50 -0.95
C PHE A 299 17.25 -12.24 -1.63
N PHE A 300 17.26 -11.68 -2.85
CA PHE A 300 18.51 -11.34 -3.52
C PHE A 300 19.29 -10.29 -2.73
N THR A 301 18.61 -9.23 -2.23
CA THR A 301 19.22 -8.22 -1.35
C THR A 301 19.75 -8.89 -0.08
N LEU A 302 18.92 -9.69 0.59
CA LEU A 302 19.30 -10.41 1.80
C LEU A 302 20.57 -11.27 1.60
N PHE A 303 20.63 -12.05 0.53
CA PHE A 303 21.80 -12.89 0.25
C PHE A 303 23.05 -12.07 -0.08
N SER A 304 22.88 -10.97 -0.80
CA SER A 304 23.98 -10.06 -1.12
C SER A 304 24.57 -9.41 0.12
N ASP A 305 23.73 -8.91 1.03
CA ASP A 305 24.15 -8.25 2.25
C ASP A 305 24.73 -9.25 3.26
N LEU A 306 24.16 -10.44 3.37
CA LEU A 306 24.71 -11.51 4.20
C LEU A 306 26.09 -11.97 3.68
N GLN A 307 26.27 -12.11 2.36
CA GLN A 307 27.57 -12.43 1.78
C GLN A 307 28.58 -11.31 2.01
N PHE A 308 28.19 -10.07 1.77
CA PHE A 308 29.04 -8.89 2.03
C PHE A 308 29.49 -8.87 3.50
N SER A 309 28.55 -9.00 4.42
CA SER A 309 28.84 -9.04 5.87
C SER A 309 29.73 -10.21 6.25
N TRP A 310 29.48 -11.39 5.68
CA TRP A 310 30.32 -12.57 5.91
C TRP A 310 31.77 -12.37 5.45
N GLN A 311 31.96 -11.85 4.23
CA GLN A 311 33.30 -11.55 3.70
C GLN A 311 33.99 -10.50 4.58
N LEU A 312 33.27 -9.48 5.00
CA LEU A 312 33.85 -8.44 5.84
C LEU A 312 34.19 -8.91 7.27
N LEU A 313 33.59 -10.01 7.76
CA LEU A 313 33.91 -10.60 9.07
C LEU A 313 35.06 -11.62 9.02
N TYR A 314 35.19 -12.37 7.94
CA TYR A 314 36.01 -13.56 7.93
C TYR A 314 37.10 -13.62 6.82
N ASP A 315 37.04 -12.71 5.84
CA ASP A 315 38.01 -12.61 4.74
C ASP A 315 38.90 -11.39 4.97
N LEU A 316 40.14 -11.66 5.41
CA LEU A 316 41.14 -10.62 5.75
C LEU A 316 41.53 -9.77 4.53
N ASP A 317 41.61 -10.37 3.34
CA ASP A 317 41.94 -9.65 2.11
C ASP A 317 40.79 -8.69 1.74
N PHE A 318 39.56 -9.14 1.88
CA PHE A 318 38.37 -8.30 1.68
C PHE A 318 38.27 -7.19 2.72
N GLN A 319 38.56 -7.45 4.01
CA GLN A 319 38.63 -6.43 5.05
C GLN A 319 39.66 -5.35 4.74
N SER A 320 40.88 -5.77 4.35
CA SER A 320 41.94 -4.83 3.99
C SER A 320 41.53 -3.96 2.80
N TRP A 321 41.04 -4.59 1.74
CA TRP A 321 40.51 -3.87 0.55
C TRP A 321 39.40 -2.90 0.91
N TYR A 322 38.46 -3.30 1.74
CA TYR A 322 37.35 -2.46 2.18
C TYR A 322 37.84 -1.30 3.08
N GLY A 323 38.81 -1.59 3.95
CA GLY A 323 39.43 -0.59 4.83
C GLY A 323 40.26 0.46 4.10
N GLU A 324 40.84 0.12 2.94
CA GLU A 324 41.57 1.09 2.09
C GLU A 324 40.64 2.11 1.40
N GLY A 325 39.34 1.86 1.41
CA GLY A 325 38.36 2.74 0.78
C GLY A 325 38.46 2.79 -0.75
N LYS A 326 37.77 3.74 -1.35
CA LYS A 326 37.73 3.92 -2.81
C LYS A 326 38.96 4.70 -3.27
N GLY A 327 39.96 3.96 -3.78
CA GLY A 327 41.22 4.54 -4.27
C GLY A 327 42.05 5.23 -3.20
N GLY A 328 41.86 4.90 -1.92
CA GLY A 328 42.59 5.52 -0.79
C GLY A 328 42.17 6.97 -0.50
N VAL A 329 41.06 7.46 -1.10
CA VAL A 329 40.64 8.84 -0.97
C VAL A 329 39.28 8.98 -0.28
N ILE A 330 38.39 8.00 -0.45
CA ILE A 330 37.03 8.00 0.12
C ILE A 330 36.86 6.75 0.94
N ASP A 331 36.67 6.91 2.25
CA ASP A 331 36.39 5.80 3.16
C ASP A 331 35.01 5.23 2.90
N ASN A 332 34.87 3.93 3.16
CA ASN A 332 33.59 3.25 3.09
C ASN A 332 32.72 3.52 4.32
N ASP A 333 31.41 3.50 4.17
CA ASP A 333 30.42 3.93 5.18
C ASP A 333 30.60 3.25 6.54
N LEU A 334 30.80 1.94 6.58
CA LEU A 334 30.99 1.22 7.85
C LEU A 334 32.32 1.57 8.51
N VAL A 335 33.36 1.93 7.73
CA VAL A 335 34.62 2.40 8.25
C VAL A 335 34.43 3.76 8.91
N ILE A 336 33.79 4.72 8.21
CA ILE A 336 33.47 6.05 8.75
C ILE A 336 32.63 5.91 10.04
N LEU A 337 31.61 5.06 10.03
CA LEU A 337 30.78 4.85 11.23
C LEU A 337 31.57 4.26 12.39
N ALA A 338 32.48 3.31 12.11
CA ALA A 338 33.31 2.65 13.14
C ALA A 338 34.31 3.62 13.75
N SER A 339 35.12 4.29 12.90
CA SER A 339 36.23 5.15 13.34
C SER A 339 35.76 6.49 13.85
N ASP A 340 34.96 7.22 13.05
CA ASP A 340 34.72 8.65 13.28
C ASP A 340 33.58 8.92 14.26
N TYR A 341 32.57 7.99 14.29
CA TYR A 341 31.38 8.23 15.09
C TYR A 341 31.25 7.35 16.32
N PHE A 342 31.51 6.04 16.20
CA PHE A 342 31.27 5.11 17.31
C PHE A 342 32.53 4.68 18.04
N ASN A 343 33.72 4.95 17.48
CA ASN A 343 35.01 4.52 18.02
C ASN A 343 34.97 3.04 18.42
N THR A 344 34.55 2.18 17.48
CA THR A 344 34.34 0.74 17.67
C THR A 344 34.99 -0.05 16.54
N ASP A 345 35.12 -1.36 16.73
CA ASP A 345 35.63 -2.24 15.68
C ASP A 345 34.66 -2.37 14.52
N LEU A 346 35.17 -2.41 13.30
CA LEU A 346 34.39 -2.65 12.08
C LEU A 346 33.51 -3.90 12.18
N SER A 347 34.05 -4.97 12.78
CA SER A 347 33.33 -6.23 13.00
C SER A 347 32.07 -6.09 13.83
N THR A 348 32.05 -5.16 14.80
CA THR A 348 30.87 -4.86 15.62
C THR A 348 29.75 -4.27 14.77
N LEU A 349 30.06 -3.29 13.89
CA LEU A 349 29.06 -2.68 13.01
C LEU A 349 28.56 -3.65 11.93
N VAL A 350 29.46 -4.48 11.40
CA VAL A 350 29.08 -5.54 10.45
C VAL A 350 28.17 -6.56 11.11
N GLY A 351 28.43 -6.94 12.37
CA GLY A 351 27.55 -7.82 13.14
C GLY A 351 26.16 -7.20 13.37
N PHE A 352 26.12 -5.88 13.60
CA PHE A 352 24.85 -5.13 13.70
C PHE A 352 24.08 -5.13 12.36
N LEU A 353 24.76 -4.85 11.24
CA LEU A 353 24.19 -4.92 9.90
C LEU A 353 23.62 -6.30 9.61
N MET A 354 24.42 -7.36 9.82
CA MET A 354 24.02 -8.75 9.60
C MET A 354 22.78 -9.13 10.43
N THR A 355 22.73 -8.67 11.69
CA THR A 355 21.57 -8.86 12.56
C THR A 355 20.33 -8.15 11.97
N GLY A 356 20.47 -6.92 11.49
CA GLY A 356 19.41 -6.18 10.81
C GLY A 356 18.85 -6.93 9.60
N CYS A 357 19.72 -7.48 8.76
CA CYS A 357 19.34 -8.28 7.59
C CYS A 357 18.55 -9.55 7.97
N ILE A 358 18.94 -10.23 9.07
CA ILE A 358 18.22 -11.42 9.55
C ILE A 358 16.88 -11.06 10.20
N VAL A 359 16.83 -9.95 10.91
CA VAL A 359 15.60 -9.48 11.60
C VAL A 359 14.57 -8.94 10.62
N ALA A 360 14.96 -8.32 9.52
CA ALA A 360 14.05 -7.71 8.55
C ALA A 360 12.98 -8.67 8.00
N PRO A 361 13.30 -9.89 7.50
CA PRO A 361 12.30 -10.86 7.07
C PRO A 361 11.36 -11.29 8.19
N ILE A 362 11.88 -11.45 9.41
CA ILE A 362 11.08 -11.82 10.59
C ILE A 362 10.07 -10.72 10.90
N LEU A 363 10.52 -9.46 10.88
CA LEU A 363 9.64 -8.30 11.09
C LEU A 363 8.59 -8.18 9.98
N ALA A 364 8.93 -8.44 8.72
CA ALA A 364 7.99 -8.44 7.61
C ALA A 364 6.88 -9.48 7.83
N PHE A 365 7.25 -10.70 8.23
CA PHE A 365 6.28 -11.75 8.55
C PHE A 365 5.42 -11.41 9.77
N LEU A 366 6.02 -10.90 10.85
CA LEU A 366 5.30 -10.51 12.06
C LEU A 366 4.35 -9.35 11.78
N LEU A 367 4.79 -8.33 11.03
CA LEU A 367 3.93 -7.21 10.63
C LEU A 367 2.69 -7.72 9.89
N PHE A 368 2.86 -8.58 8.90
CA PHE A 368 1.75 -9.18 8.17
C PHE A 368 0.83 -9.99 9.10
N ARG A 369 1.40 -10.83 9.95
CA ARG A 369 0.62 -11.71 10.83
C ARG A 369 -0.23 -10.95 11.84
N TYR A 370 0.29 -9.82 12.35
CA TYR A 370 -0.35 -9.00 13.38
C TYR A 370 -0.90 -7.67 12.84
N GLU A 371 -0.97 -7.50 11.55
CA GLU A 371 -1.43 -6.27 10.89
C GLU A 371 -2.83 -5.84 11.35
N PHE A 372 -3.74 -6.80 11.53
CA PHE A 372 -5.08 -6.53 12.04
C PHE A 372 -5.06 -5.82 13.41
N TRP A 373 -4.19 -6.28 14.32
CA TRP A 373 -4.02 -5.67 15.64
C TRP A 373 -3.45 -4.26 15.57
N LEU A 374 -2.49 -4.06 14.68
CA LEU A 374 -1.90 -2.74 14.45
C LEU A 374 -2.94 -1.78 13.87
N ARG A 375 -3.72 -2.21 12.89
CA ARG A 375 -4.80 -1.41 12.31
C ARG A 375 -5.88 -1.08 13.35
N ALA A 376 -6.26 -2.05 14.19
CA ALA A 376 -7.22 -1.82 15.28
C ALA A 376 -6.64 -0.85 16.33
N GLY A 377 -5.34 -0.94 16.64
CA GLY A 377 -4.63 0.00 17.51
C GLY A 377 -4.64 1.43 16.95
N VAL A 378 -4.28 1.58 15.67
CA VAL A 378 -4.32 2.88 14.97
C VAL A 378 -5.74 3.42 14.91
N GLY A 379 -6.73 2.57 14.61
CA GLY A 379 -8.15 2.95 14.62
C GLY A 379 -8.60 3.50 15.98
N LYS A 380 -8.21 2.85 17.10
CA LYS A 380 -8.47 3.35 18.45
C LYS A 380 -7.78 4.69 18.72
N LEU A 381 -6.57 4.88 18.20
CA LEU A 381 -5.81 6.12 18.34
C LEU A 381 -6.50 7.29 17.64
N LEU A 382 -7.17 7.03 16.52
CA LEU A 382 -7.91 8.01 15.74
C LEU A 382 -9.33 8.26 16.25
N MET A 383 -9.98 7.28 16.93
CA MET A 383 -11.39 7.36 17.31
C MET A 383 -11.64 7.84 18.76
N THR A 384 -10.61 7.93 19.60
CA THR A 384 -10.80 8.40 20.97
C THR A 384 -10.70 9.92 21.05
N ASN A 385 -11.84 10.56 20.93
CA ASN A 385 -12.14 11.87 21.49
C ASN A 385 -12.70 11.67 22.88
#